data_484878077e6e70560ce998b6f4401a83
#
_entry.id   484878077e6e70560ce998b6f4401a83
#
_cell.length_a   1.000
_cell.length_b   1.000
_cell.length_c   1.000
_cell.angle_alpha   90.00
_cell.angle_beta   90.00
_cell.angle_gamma   90.00
#
_symmetry.space_group_name_H-M   'P 1'
#
loop_
_entity.id
_entity.type
_entity.pdbx_description
1 polymer ?
#
loop_
_entity_poly.entity_id
_entity_poly.type
_entity_poly.pdbx_seq_one_letter_code
_entity_poly.pdbx_strand_id
1 'polypeptide(L)'
;MQRKTRNWLVGGAAVLALGGVVSAFRDDDSSEAEAKPEPSVTESAKKESKPEEKPSKPAAAGGIPSPDPVQTARLIRALRTIEPGLVADEGRAVSRARNVCSDIKADKGTATVRANVKLRYEGGTVPSLTDEQAGQIVTAVKSSFCN
;
A
#
# COMPACT_ATOMS: atom_id res chain seq x y z
N MET A 1 43.65 -15.69 17.79
CA MET A 1 42.30 -15.69 17.16
C MET A 1 42.17 -14.41 16.37
N GLN A 2 42.27 -14.51 15.06
CA GLN A 2 42.52 -13.40 14.17
C GLN A 2 41.23 -12.82 13.61
N ARG A 3 41.02 -11.54 13.84
CA ARG A 3 39.95 -10.74 13.23
C ARG A 3 40.35 -10.43 11.78
N LYS A 4 39.64 -10.96 10.80
CA LYS A 4 39.73 -10.58 9.40
C LYS A 4 38.76 -9.43 9.10
N THR A 5 39.25 -8.23 9.22
CA THR A 5 38.65 -7.04 8.62
C THR A 5 38.84 -7.13 7.11
N ARG A 6 37.78 -7.23 6.35
CA ARG A 6 37.83 -7.03 4.88
C ARG A 6 37.18 -5.69 4.57
N ASN A 7 38.05 -4.70 4.44
CA ASN A 7 37.77 -3.43 3.78
C ASN A 7 37.41 -3.72 2.32
N TRP A 8 36.26 -3.29 1.89
CA TRP A 8 35.95 -3.10 0.48
C TRP A 8 35.60 -1.64 0.23
N LEU A 9 36.65 -0.91 -0.08
CA LEU A 9 36.63 0.39 -0.75
C LEU A 9 36.77 0.11 -2.24
N VAL A 10 35.80 0.43 -3.02
CA VAL A 10 35.84 0.82 -4.43
C VAL A 10 34.48 1.45 -4.70
N GLY A 11 34.27 2.72 -4.98
CA GLY A 11 35.01 3.56 -5.89
C GLY A 11 34.36 3.50 -7.26
N GLY A 12 33.77 4.61 -7.69
CA GLY A 12 33.45 4.78 -9.11
C GLY A 12 32.02 5.27 -9.34
N ALA A 13 31.94 6.48 -9.58
CA ALA A 13 31.88 7.26 -10.82
C ALA A 13 30.45 7.68 -11.21
N ALA A 14 30.29 8.97 -11.19
CA ALA A 14 29.21 9.79 -11.73
C ALA A 14 28.98 9.53 -13.23
N VAL A 15 27.73 9.52 -13.63
CA VAL A 15 27.32 9.90 -14.99
C VAL A 15 26.19 10.89 -14.90
N LEU A 16 26.51 12.13 -15.20
CA LEU A 16 25.58 13.18 -15.57
C LEU A 16 25.08 12.91 -16.99
N ALA A 17 23.83 12.84 -17.19
CA ALA A 17 23.23 13.02 -18.50
C ALA A 17 22.06 14.00 -18.40
N LEU A 18 22.35 15.19 -18.87
CA LEU A 18 21.43 16.25 -19.22
C LEU A 18 20.47 15.78 -20.32
N GLY A 19 19.20 16.02 -20.15
CA GLY A 19 18.23 15.84 -21.20
C GLY A 19 16.99 16.67 -20.90
N GLY A 20 17.07 17.96 -21.14
CA GLY A 20 15.91 18.86 -21.13
C GLY A 20 15.06 18.64 -22.39
N VAL A 21 13.76 18.56 -22.21
CA VAL A 21 12.78 18.88 -23.26
C VAL A 21 11.72 19.77 -22.64
N VAL A 22 11.89 21.02 -22.91
CA VAL A 22 10.87 22.06 -22.77
C VAL A 22 9.93 21.93 -23.97
N SER A 23 8.71 21.56 -23.76
CA SER A 23 7.66 21.73 -24.76
C SER A 23 6.69 22.79 -24.25
N ALA A 24 6.99 24.00 -24.63
CA ALA A 24 6.03 25.10 -24.65
C ALA A 24 5.00 24.82 -25.74
N PHE A 25 3.75 24.76 -25.38
CA PHE A 25 2.67 24.96 -26.33
C PHE A 25 2.02 26.29 -26.04
N ARG A 26 2.14 27.07 -27.10
CA ARG A 26 1.68 28.43 -27.29
C ARG A 26 0.15 28.52 -27.29
N ASP A 27 -0.23 29.65 -26.79
CA ASP A 27 -1.49 30.33 -27.04
C ASP A 27 -1.82 30.47 -28.52
N ASP A 28 -3.06 30.37 -28.87
CA ASP A 28 -3.74 31.13 -29.90
C ASP A 28 -5.26 30.99 -29.62
N ASP A 29 -5.87 31.94 -29.11
CA ASP A 29 -6.60 33.12 -29.58
C ASP A 29 -7.85 32.83 -30.45
N SER A 30 -8.94 33.42 -29.97
CA SER A 30 -10.14 33.93 -30.68
C SER A 30 -11.23 32.95 -31.10
N SER A 31 -12.39 33.01 -30.56
CA SER A 31 -13.53 33.87 -30.94
C SER A 31 -14.84 33.44 -30.30
N GLU A 32 -15.42 34.28 -29.58
CA GLU A 32 -16.81 34.77 -29.54
C GLU A 32 -17.87 34.06 -30.38
N ALA A 33 -18.90 33.53 -29.72
CA ALA A 33 -20.29 33.65 -30.11
C ALA A 33 -21.23 33.09 -29.03
N GLU A 34 -21.80 33.94 -28.35
CA GLU A 34 -23.12 34.06 -27.74
C GLU A 34 -24.20 33.11 -28.25
N ALA A 35 -24.79 32.31 -27.32
CA ALA A 35 -26.21 31.96 -27.34
C ALA A 35 -26.63 31.26 -26.04
N LYS A 36 -27.30 32.02 -25.18
CA LYS A 36 -28.20 31.50 -24.13
C LYS A 36 -29.52 31.08 -24.83
N PRO A 37 -30.19 29.97 -24.43
CA PRO A 37 -31.24 30.11 -23.43
C PRO A 37 -31.32 29.00 -22.36
N GLU A 38 -31.79 29.40 -21.22
CA GLU A 38 -32.43 28.69 -20.09
C GLU A 38 -33.83 28.16 -20.50
N PRO A 39 -34.55 27.51 -19.54
CA PRO A 39 -34.27 26.36 -18.68
C PRO A 39 -35.25 25.20 -18.92
N SER A 40 -34.93 24.02 -18.48
CA SER A 40 -35.94 23.00 -18.24
C SER A 40 -35.73 22.31 -16.93
N VAL A 41 -36.53 22.71 -15.97
CA VAL A 41 -36.81 22.01 -14.72
C VAL A 41 -37.48 20.69 -15.09
N THR A 42 -36.84 19.59 -14.69
CA THR A 42 -37.58 18.35 -14.48
C THR A 42 -37.14 17.78 -13.13
N GLU A 43 -37.97 18.08 -12.17
CA GLU A 43 -38.11 17.41 -10.90
C GLU A 43 -38.44 15.93 -11.18
N SER A 44 -37.60 15.01 -10.70
CA SER A 44 -38.06 13.65 -10.44
C SER A 44 -37.16 12.92 -9.44
N ALA A 45 -37.77 12.72 -8.29
CA ALA A 45 -37.66 11.54 -7.42
C ALA A 45 -36.28 11.14 -6.87
N LYS A 46 -36.02 11.64 -5.69
CA LYS A 46 -35.34 10.98 -4.57
C LYS A 46 -35.61 9.46 -4.59
N LYS A 47 -34.63 8.68 -4.98
CA LYS A 47 -34.56 7.27 -4.63
C LYS A 47 -33.31 7.04 -3.79
N GLU A 48 -33.57 7.07 -2.52
CA GLU A 48 -32.68 6.65 -1.46
C GLU A 48 -32.31 5.18 -1.69
N SER A 49 -31.14 4.94 -2.28
CA SER A 49 -30.57 3.61 -2.36
C SER A 49 -29.69 3.41 -1.15
N LYS A 50 -30.28 2.80 -0.10
CA LYS A 50 -29.55 2.14 0.98
C LYS A 50 -28.44 1.28 0.38
N PRO A 51 -27.16 1.42 0.80
CA PRO A 51 -26.14 0.47 0.42
C PRO A 51 -26.46 -0.87 1.07
N GLU A 52 -26.97 -1.78 0.29
CA GLU A 52 -27.07 -3.19 0.64
C GLU A 52 -25.64 -3.75 0.66
N GLU A 53 -25.14 -3.89 1.88
CA GLU A 53 -23.89 -4.56 2.18
C GLU A 53 -24.04 -6.04 1.80
N LYS A 54 -23.71 -6.34 0.54
CA LYS A 54 -23.68 -7.71 0.03
C LYS A 54 -22.52 -8.43 0.73
N PRO A 55 -22.81 -9.48 1.52
CA PRO A 55 -21.75 -10.28 2.12
C PRO A 55 -20.92 -10.89 1.01
N SER A 56 -19.68 -10.43 0.85
CA SER A 56 -18.74 -11.01 -0.09
C SER A 56 -18.44 -12.44 0.34
N LYS A 57 -19.01 -13.38 -0.42
CA LYS A 57 -18.76 -14.82 -0.32
C LYS A 57 -17.23 -15.06 -0.33
N PRO A 58 -16.68 -15.86 0.60
CA PRO A 58 -15.27 -16.22 0.57
C PRO A 58 -14.97 -16.92 -0.75
N ALA A 59 -14.12 -16.34 -1.57
CA ALA A 59 -13.61 -17.01 -2.76
C ALA A 59 -12.70 -18.16 -2.31
N ALA A 60 -13.23 -19.36 -2.32
CA ALA A 60 -12.45 -20.59 -2.21
C ALA A 60 -11.73 -20.80 -3.54
N ALA A 61 -10.45 -20.95 -3.46
CA ALA A 61 -9.52 -21.78 -4.22
C ALA A 61 -8.19 -21.07 -4.48
N GLY A 62 -7.14 -21.46 -3.79
CA GLY A 62 -5.75 -21.12 -4.17
C GLY A 62 -5.27 -19.69 -3.96
N GLY A 63 -6.13 -18.79 -3.48
CA GLY A 63 -5.80 -17.40 -3.26
C GLY A 63 -5.24 -17.12 -1.85
N ILE A 64 -4.53 -16.02 -1.72
CA ILE A 64 -4.07 -15.51 -0.42
C ILE A 64 -5.30 -15.30 0.46
N PRO A 65 -5.34 -15.83 1.72
CA PRO A 65 -6.47 -15.65 2.61
C PRO A 65 -6.83 -14.17 2.79
N SER A 66 -8.11 -13.86 2.72
CA SER A 66 -8.60 -12.56 3.18
C SER A 66 -9.03 -12.70 4.62
N PRO A 67 -8.54 -11.85 5.53
CA PRO A 67 -8.97 -11.91 6.92
C PRO A 67 -10.45 -11.58 7.05
N ASP A 68 -11.14 -12.30 7.92
CA ASP A 68 -12.49 -11.96 8.34
C ASP A 68 -12.50 -10.70 9.24
N PRO A 69 -13.66 -10.16 9.63
CA PRO A 69 -13.73 -8.96 10.47
C PRO A 69 -13.01 -9.10 11.83
N VAL A 70 -13.07 -10.27 12.46
CA VAL A 70 -12.41 -10.52 13.76
C VAL A 70 -10.89 -10.60 13.59
N GLN A 71 -10.44 -11.29 12.57
CA GLN A 71 -9.03 -11.38 12.19
C GLN A 71 -8.48 -10.01 11.79
N THR A 72 -9.26 -9.23 11.05
CA THR A 72 -8.91 -7.85 10.68
C THR A 72 -8.74 -6.98 11.92
N ALA A 73 -9.70 -6.99 12.84
CA ALA A 73 -9.60 -6.22 14.08
C ALA A 73 -8.39 -6.61 14.93
N ARG A 74 -8.05 -7.91 14.97
CA ARG A 74 -6.84 -8.41 15.66
C ARG A 74 -5.57 -7.90 15.00
N LEU A 75 -5.48 -8.00 13.67
CA LEU A 75 -4.36 -7.52 12.89
C LEU A 75 -4.13 -6.01 13.11
N ILE A 76 -5.19 -5.20 12.93
CA ILE A 76 -5.12 -3.73 13.07
C ILE A 76 -4.66 -3.34 14.48
N ARG A 77 -5.16 -4.01 15.52
CA ARG A 77 -4.73 -3.76 16.89
C ARG A 77 -3.24 -4.08 17.07
N ALA A 78 -2.78 -5.23 16.56
CA ALA A 78 -1.38 -5.61 16.66
C ALA A 78 -0.46 -4.64 15.90
N LEU A 79 -0.82 -4.27 14.68
CA LEU A 79 -0.05 -3.29 13.89
C LEU A 79 0.02 -1.93 14.57
N ARG A 80 -1.09 -1.44 15.16
CA ARG A 80 -1.15 -0.16 15.88
C ARG A 80 -0.22 -0.16 17.10
N THR A 81 -0.03 -1.29 17.77
CA THR A 81 0.88 -1.43 18.92
C THR A 81 2.35 -1.38 18.48
N ILE A 82 2.68 -1.89 17.29
CA ILE A 82 4.03 -1.87 16.74
C ILE A 82 4.41 -0.45 16.32
N GLU A 83 3.56 0.18 15.52
CA GLU A 83 3.74 1.54 15.01
C GLU A 83 2.37 2.10 14.57
N PRO A 84 1.84 3.15 15.21
CA PRO A 84 0.52 3.70 14.87
C PRO A 84 0.35 4.11 13.40
N GLY A 85 1.42 4.56 12.75
CA GLY A 85 1.41 4.94 11.34
C GLY A 85 1.09 3.80 10.38
N LEU A 86 1.29 2.53 10.79
CA LEU A 86 0.98 1.35 9.98
C LEU A 86 -0.50 1.22 9.64
N VAL A 87 -1.36 1.78 10.49
CA VAL A 87 -2.82 1.68 10.41
C VAL A 87 -3.51 3.03 10.13
N ALA A 88 -2.75 4.00 9.63
CA ALA A 88 -3.33 5.28 9.20
C ALA A 88 -4.40 5.09 8.11
N ASP A 89 -4.26 4.03 7.31
CA ASP A 89 -5.27 3.52 6.36
C ASP A 89 -5.40 2.02 6.59
N GLU A 90 -6.48 1.60 7.23
CA GLU A 90 -6.71 0.21 7.62
C GLU A 90 -6.89 -0.71 6.41
N GLY A 91 -7.53 -0.25 5.33
CA GLY A 91 -7.69 -1.03 4.11
C GLY A 91 -6.34 -1.33 3.45
N ARG A 92 -5.47 -0.33 3.41
CA ARG A 92 -4.10 -0.49 2.92
C ARG A 92 -3.27 -1.39 3.83
N ALA A 93 -3.41 -1.27 5.14
CA ALA A 93 -2.73 -2.14 6.10
C ALA A 93 -3.09 -3.60 5.88
N VAL A 94 -4.38 -3.92 5.70
CA VAL A 94 -4.87 -5.28 5.40
C VAL A 94 -4.34 -5.77 4.05
N SER A 95 -4.35 -4.95 3.02
CA SER A 95 -3.82 -5.31 1.70
C SER A 95 -2.33 -5.65 1.77
N ARG A 96 -1.54 -4.84 2.48
CA ARG A 96 -0.10 -5.09 2.71
C ARG A 96 0.12 -6.38 3.50
N ALA A 97 -0.67 -6.63 4.53
CA ALA A 97 -0.61 -7.86 5.33
C ALA A 97 -0.92 -9.12 4.49
N ARG A 98 -1.87 -9.05 3.56
CA ARG A 98 -2.14 -10.14 2.62
C ARG A 98 -0.94 -10.44 1.73
N ASN A 99 -0.23 -9.42 1.25
CA ASN A 99 0.99 -9.61 0.49
C ASN A 99 2.12 -10.23 1.33
N VAL A 100 2.23 -9.89 2.62
CA VAL A 100 3.15 -10.55 3.56
C VAL A 100 2.78 -12.01 3.73
N CYS A 101 1.49 -12.32 3.89
CA CYS A 101 1.00 -13.69 3.95
C CYS A 101 1.35 -14.48 2.67
N SER A 102 1.24 -13.85 1.51
CA SER A 102 1.67 -14.46 0.24
C SER A 102 3.16 -14.85 0.26
N ASP A 103 4.02 -13.95 0.74
CA ASP A 103 5.45 -14.24 0.84
C ASP A 103 5.75 -15.39 1.81
N ILE A 104 4.99 -15.47 2.91
CA ILE A 104 5.08 -16.56 3.90
C ILE A 104 4.64 -17.89 3.27
N LYS A 105 3.50 -17.92 2.57
CA LYS A 105 2.98 -19.12 1.91
C LYS A 105 3.85 -19.60 0.73
N ALA A 106 4.61 -18.67 0.14
CA ALA A 106 5.60 -18.98 -0.90
C ALA A 106 6.96 -19.42 -0.33
N ASP A 107 7.04 -19.72 0.98
CA ASP A 107 8.25 -20.18 1.68
C ASP A 107 9.49 -19.29 1.45
N LYS A 108 9.27 -17.97 1.27
CA LYS A 108 10.38 -17.04 1.20
C LYS A 108 11.12 -17.02 2.54
N GLY A 109 12.44 -17.04 2.48
CA GLY A 109 13.27 -16.98 3.68
C GLY A 109 12.95 -15.79 4.58
N THR A 110 13.06 -15.96 5.89
CA THR A 110 12.67 -14.95 6.90
C THR A 110 13.28 -13.57 6.66
N ALA A 111 14.55 -13.51 6.24
CA ALA A 111 15.22 -12.25 5.93
C ALA A 111 14.55 -11.53 4.74
N THR A 112 14.19 -12.27 3.69
CA THR A 112 13.48 -11.75 2.51
C THR A 112 12.10 -11.24 2.88
N VAL A 113 11.34 -11.99 3.69
CA VAL A 113 10.01 -11.57 4.14
C VAL A 113 10.10 -10.26 4.93
N ARG A 114 11.05 -10.12 5.87
CA ARG A 114 11.28 -8.88 6.62
C ARG A 114 11.64 -7.71 5.72
N ALA A 115 12.54 -7.91 4.77
CA ALA A 115 12.89 -6.87 3.79
C ALA A 115 11.66 -6.43 2.98
N ASN A 116 10.84 -7.37 2.52
CA ASN A 116 9.60 -7.07 1.82
C ASN A 116 8.58 -6.33 2.70
N VAL A 117 8.51 -6.64 4.00
CA VAL A 117 7.67 -5.90 4.96
C VAL A 117 8.11 -4.44 5.01
N LYS A 118 9.40 -4.16 5.16
CA LYS A 118 9.93 -2.79 5.17
C LYS A 118 9.55 -2.06 3.89
N LEU A 119 9.83 -2.63 2.72
CA LEU A 119 9.50 -2.03 1.43
C LEU A 119 8.00 -1.72 1.26
N ARG A 120 7.11 -2.51 1.86
CA ARG A 120 5.66 -2.31 1.72
C ARG A 120 5.07 -1.32 2.71
N TYR A 121 5.63 -1.28 3.91
CA TYR A 121 5.06 -0.48 5.00
C TYR A 121 5.76 0.85 5.22
N GLU A 122 7.01 0.99 4.81
CA GLU A 122 7.73 2.26 4.86
C GLU A 122 7.18 3.28 3.86
N GLY A 123 7.38 4.54 4.19
CA GLY A 123 6.91 5.69 3.43
C GLY A 123 5.64 6.31 4.01
N GLY A 124 5.38 7.55 3.69
CA GLY A 124 4.23 8.30 4.20
C GLY A 124 4.26 8.46 5.71
N THR A 125 3.30 7.84 6.40
CA THR A 125 3.16 7.90 7.87
C THR A 125 4.18 7.06 8.64
N VAL A 126 4.92 6.19 7.97
CA VAL A 126 5.95 5.31 8.56
C VAL A 126 7.27 5.58 7.85
N PRO A 127 8.13 6.48 8.35
CA PRO A 127 9.37 6.85 7.65
C PRO A 127 10.35 5.68 7.52
N SER A 128 10.47 4.84 8.53
CA SER A 128 11.33 3.64 8.52
C SER A 128 10.86 2.63 9.55
N LEU A 129 11.19 1.36 9.33
CA LEU A 129 10.97 0.25 10.26
C LEU A 129 12.30 -0.40 10.64
N THR A 130 12.44 -0.76 11.91
CA THR A 130 13.55 -1.62 12.35
C THR A 130 13.33 -3.06 11.90
N ASP A 131 14.37 -3.88 11.90
CA ASP A 131 14.24 -5.32 11.60
C ASP A 131 13.40 -6.05 12.64
N GLU A 132 13.39 -5.57 13.87
CA GLU A 132 12.55 -6.08 14.95
C GLU A 132 11.08 -5.77 14.67
N GLN A 133 10.73 -4.53 14.34
CA GLN A 133 9.37 -4.14 13.97
C GLN A 133 8.88 -4.92 12.74
N ALA A 134 9.72 -5.09 11.73
CA ALA A 134 9.40 -5.92 10.59
C ALA A 134 9.11 -7.39 10.99
N GLY A 135 9.88 -7.94 11.93
CA GLY A 135 9.64 -9.26 12.50
C GLY A 135 8.32 -9.34 13.28
N GLN A 136 8.00 -8.32 14.05
CA GLN A 136 6.73 -8.21 14.79
C GLN A 136 5.53 -8.14 13.84
N ILE A 137 5.64 -7.41 12.72
CA ILE A 137 4.60 -7.36 11.68
C ILE A 137 4.37 -8.76 11.08
N VAL A 138 5.44 -9.49 10.75
CA VAL A 138 5.33 -10.88 10.27
C VAL A 138 4.59 -11.76 11.28
N THR A 139 4.92 -11.64 12.56
CA THR A 139 4.25 -12.38 13.64
C THR A 139 2.77 -11.99 13.76
N ALA A 140 2.45 -10.70 13.69
CA ALA A 140 1.09 -10.20 13.72
C ALA A 140 0.25 -10.77 12.56
N VAL A 141 0.80 -10.81 11.34
CA VAL A 141 0.14 -11.40 10.17
C VAL A 141 -0.12 -12.89 10.37
N LYS A 142 0.89 -13.65 10.79
CA LYS A 142 0.75 -15.09 11.07
C LYS A 142 -0.33 -15.36 12.12
N SER A 143 -0.27 -14.70 13.25
CA SER A 143 -1.20 -14.93 14.37
C SER A 143 -2.63 -14.45 14.09
N SER A 144 -2.83 -13.58 13.11
CA SER A 144 -4.15 -13.05 12.80
C SER A 144 -4.92 -13.91 11.80
N PHE A 145 -4.33 -14.26 10.65
CA PHE A 145 -5.06 -14.94 9.57
C PHE A 145 -4.21 -15.79 8.62
N CYS A 146 -2.90 -15.77 8.76
CA CYS A 146 -1.97 -16.45 7.84
C CYS A 146 -1.41 -17.75 8.44
N ASN A 147 -2.30 -18.66 8.83
CA ASN A 147 -1.93 -19.99 9.34
C ASN A 147 -1.91 -21.01 8.20
#